data_7487237e7d96cc75b0325fda359ad747
#
_entry.id   7487237e7d96cc75b0325fda359ad747
#
_cell.length_a   1.000
_cell.length_b   1.000
_cell.length_c   1.000
_cell.angle_alpha   90.00
_cell.angle_beta   90.00
_cell.angle_gamma   90.00
#
_symmetry.space_group_name_H-M   'P 1'
#
loop_
_entity.id
_entity.type
_entity.pdbx_description
1 polymer ?
#
loop_
_entity_poly.entity_id
_entity_poly.type
_entity_poly.pdbx_seq_one_letter_code
_entity_poly.pdbx_strand_id
1 'polypeptide(L)'
;MTETTPIGFTRTRPAPTGSHSGTSRYSGLLKQVKARGLLERRTGYYWMVFAVLIVTLGLAWTAFVFLGASWWQLIVAGVLGVLFTQFAFLSHEAAHRQVFASNRWNDRTAQYAGTFLAGVSYSWWMNKHTRHHGNPNTVGKDPDVSFDALSFREEDAANRRGFLRVLVRVQGYAFFPLLLLEGANLHWQSARVLGNVKEIRGRRIEAALFLLRFVVYLGVVFWFLPVGMAFAFLGVQLAVFGLYMGASFAPNHKGMPMIPHDQKVDFFSRQVLTSRNIRGGWFMAHFMGGLNYQIEHHLFPNMPRPHLAAARRMVRDYCAEHDVPYTETTLIDSYRIVVAYLNRVGLAARNPFECPLVAERRIR
;
A
#
# COMPACT_ATOMS: atom_id res chain seq x y z
N MET A 1 -29.16 4.88 -28.32
CA MET A 1 -28.35 6.09 -28.08
C MET A 1 -28.56 6.44 -26.60
N THR A 2 -27.66 6.02 -25.74
CA THR A 2 -27.69 6.30 -24.30
C THR A 2 -26.64 7.36 -24.03
N GLU A 3 -27.09 8.56 -23.70
CA GLU A 3 -26.24 9.68 -23.30
C GLU A 3 -25.44 9.33 -22.06
N THR A 4 -24.13 9.28 -22.21
CA THR A 4 -23.20 9.23 -21.08
C THR A 4 -22.97 10.65 -20.58
N THR A 5 -23.60 10.98 -19.46
CA THR A 5 -23.36 12.22 -18.73
C THR A 5 -21.88 12.28 -18.28
N PRO A 6 -21.12 13.33 -18.62
CA PRO A 6 -19.73 13.47 -18.13
C PRO A 6 -19.76 13.66 -16.62
N ILE A 7 -18.95 12.90 -15.90
CA ILE A 7 -18.71 13.10 -14.47
C ILE A 7 -18.01 14.45 -14.30
N GLY A 8 -18.81 15.49 -14.11
CA GLY A 8 -18.33 16.82 -13.82
C GLY A 8 -17.68 16.85 -12.43
N PHE A 9 -16.38 17.09 -12.36
CA PHE A 9 -15.72 17.51 -11.14
C PHE A 9 -16.20 18.91 -10.79
N THR A 10 -17.25 19.00 -9.99
CA THR A 10 -17.62 20.26 -9.32
C THR A 10 -16.42 20.73 -8.49
N ARG A 11 -15.95 21.94 -8.75
CA ARG A 11 -15.05 22.69 -7.86
C ARG A 11 -15.68 22.61 -6.46
N THR A 12 -15.09 21.80 -5.59
CA THR A 12 -15.50 21.73 -4.19
C THR A 12 -15.31 23.12 -3.58
N ARG A 13 -16.42 23.69 -3.12
CA ARG A 13 -16.43 24.86 -2.28
C ARG A 13 -15.47 24.64 -1.09
N PRO A 14 -14.66 25.63 -0.67
CA PRO A 14 -13.86 25.50 0.52
C PRO A 14 -14.76 25.08 1.69
N ALA A 15 -14.33 24.12 2.48
CA ALA A 15 -15.04 23.68 3.67
C ALA A 15 -15.31 24.90 4.58
N PRO A 16 -16.49 25.00 5.19
CA PRO A 16 -16.80 26.11 6.08
C PRO A 16 -15.80 26.14 7.23
N THR A 17 -15.17 27.29 7.44
CA THR A 17 -14.29 27.59 8.56
C THR A 17 -15.11 27.75 9.86
N GLY A 18 -15.72 26.67 10.32
CA GLY A 18 -16.30 26.58 11.63
C GLY A 18 -15.20 26.20 12.63
N SER A 19 -14.92 27.04 13.61
CA SER A 19 -13.89 26.94 14.64
C SER A 19 -14.18 25.86 15.70
N HIS A 20 -14.49 24.62 15.30
CA HIS A 20 -14.37 23.49 16.22
C HIS A 20 -13.03 22.82 15.92
N SER A 21 -12.12 22.85 16.93
CA SER A 21 -10.78 22.30 16.77
C SER A 21 -10.86 20.86 16.25
N GLY A 22 -10.12 20.53 15.19
CA GLY A 22 -10.14 19.20 14.58
C GLY A 22 -9.77 18.05 15.54
N THR A 23 -9.16 18.38 16.66
CA THR A 23 -8.93 17.50 17.82
C THR A 23 -10.25 17.05 18.47
N SER A 24 -11.31 17.86 18.43
CA SER A 24 -12.60 17.52 19.03
C SER A 24 -13.37 16.48 18.21
N ARG A 25 -13.32 16.54 16.86
CA ARG A 25 -14.01 15.57 15.98
C ARG A 25 -13.43 14.17 16.13
N TYR A 26 -12.11 14.02 16.00
CA TYR A 26 -11.47 12.71 16.17
C TYR A 26 -11.69 12.13 17.58
N SER A 27 -11.58 12.95 18.64
CA SER A 27 -11.75 12.48 20.02
C SER A 27 -13.16 11.97 20.29
N GLY A 28 -14.20 12.60 19.72
CA GLY A 28 -15.58 12.17 19.80
C GLY A 28 -15.78 10.77 19.19
N LEU A 29 -15.30 10.58 17.97
CA LEU A 29 -15.37 9.30 17.28
C LEU A 29 -14.54 8.21 18.00
N LEU A 30 -13.34 8.53 18.47
CA LEU A 30 -12.48 7.61 19.22
C LEU A 30 -13.17 7.13 20.51
N LYS A 31 -13.88 8.02 21.23
CA LYS A 31 -14.66 7.65 22.42
C LYS A 31 -15.74 6.63 22.10
N GLN A 32 -16.48 6.83 21.00
CA GLN A 32 -17.50 5.89 20.53
C GLN A 32 -16.92 4.52 20.16
N VAL A 33 -15.79 4.51 19.42
CA VAL A 33 -15.07 3.29 19.01
C VAL A 33 -14.58 2.51 20.23
N LYS A 34 -14.01 3.20 21.24
CA LYS A 34 -13.58 2.58 22.50
C LYS A 34 -14.75 2.02 23.30
N ALA A 35 -15.86 2.74 23.40
CA ALA A 35 -17.05 2.31 24.13
C ALA A 35 -17.66 1.03 23.55
N ARG A 36 -17.44 0.75 22.25
CA ARG A 36 -17.88 -0.49 21.58
C ARG A 36 -16.84 -1.61 21.61
N GLY A 37 -15.70 -1.45 22.29
CA GLY A 37 -14.66 -2.45 22.39
C GLY A 37 -13.91 -2.74 21.08
N LEU A 38 -14.03 -1.88 20.03
CA LEU A 38 -13.46 -2.15 18.70
C LEU A 38 -11.93 -2.05 18.65
N LEU A 39 -11.29 -1.60 19.72
CA LEU A 39 -9.82 -1.61 19.86
C LEU A 39 -9.30 -2.81 20.66
N GLU A 40 -10.19 -3.69 21.13
CA GLU A 40 -9.80 -4.90 21.86
C GLU A 40 -9.11 -5.91 20.97
N ARG A 41 -8.12 -6.60 21.51
CA ARG A 41 -7.32 -7.58 20.77
C ARG A 41 -8.13 -8.82 20.41
N ARG A 42 -7.90 -9.34 19.21
CA ARG A 42 -8.52 -10.57 18.70
C ARG A 42 -7.44 -11.66 18.48
N THR A 43 -6.71 -11.99 19.54
CA THR A 43 -5.55 -12.91 19.47
C THR A 43 -5.91 -14.27 18.87
N GLY A 44 -7.09 -14.83 19.19
CA GLY A 44 -7.55 -16.09 18.58
C GLY A 44 -7.68 -16.04 17.07
N TYR A 45 -8.18 -14.92 16.51
CA TYR A 45 -8.20 -14.70 15.07
C TYR A 45 -6.79 -14.72 14.47
N TYR A 46 -5.84 -14.05 15.09
CA TYR A 46 -4.48 -14.02 14.59
C TYR A 46 -3.75 -15.35 14.70
N TRP A 47 -4.01 -16.13 15.75
CA TRP A 47 -3.49 -17.51 15.82
C TRP A 47 -4.02 -18.39 14.69
N MET A 48 -5.30 -18.24 14.31
CA MET A 48 -5.85 -18.91 13.14
C MET A 48 -5.15 -18.45 11.85
N VAL A 49 -4.94 -17.13 11.66
CA VAL A 49 -4.20 -16.60 10.50
C VAL A 49 -2.79 -17.17 10.43
N PHE A 50 -2.06 -17.20 11.54
CA PHE A 50 -0.73 -17.82 11.62
C PHE A 50 -0.77 -19.30 11.22
N ALA A 51 -1.69 -20.06 11.77
CA ALA A 51 -1.79 -21.50 11.48
C ALA A 51 -2.06 -21.72 9.98
N VAL A 52 -3.02 -21.00 9.40
CA VAL A 52 -3.34 -21.11 7.96
C VAL A 52 -2.12 -20.76 7.11
N LEU A 53 -1.44 -19.65 7.38
CA LEU A 53 -0.28 -19.24 6.59
C LEU A 53 0.89 -20.22 6.70
N ILE A 54 1.20 -20.72 7.89
CA ILE A 54 2.29 -21.69 8.12
C ILE A 54 1.97 -23.04 7.48
N VAL A 55 0.74 -23.54 7.64
CA VAL A 55 0.31 -24.80 7.00
C VAL A 55 0.38 -24.68 5.47
N THR A 56 -0.16 -23.58 4.91
CA THR A 56 -0.13 -23.37 3.47
C THR A 56 1.31 -23.21 2.94
N LEU A 57 2.18 -22.54 3.70
CA LEU A 57 3.60 -22.44 3.35
C LEU A 57 4.29 -23.82 3.36
N GLY A 58 4.01 -24.64 4.37
CA GLY A 58 4.50 -26.02 4.44
C GLY A 58 4.03 -26.87 3.26
N LEU A 59 2.73 -26.79 2.92
CA LEU A 59 2.17 -27.47 1.75
C LEU A 59 2.80 -26.99 0.43
N ALA A 60 3.04 -25.69 0.27
CA ALA A 60 3.69 -25.14 -0.91
C ALA A 60 5.13 -25.66 -1.06
N TRP A 61 5.91 -25.72 0.04
CA TRP A 61 7.27 -26.30 0.01
C TRP A 61 7.26 -27.80 -0.19
N THR A 62 6.29 -28.52 0.37
CA THR A 62 6.09 -29.94 0.10
C THR A 62 5.82 -30.18 -1.37
N ALA A 63 4.88 -29.44 -1.96
CA ALA A 63 4.61 -29.51 -3.41
C ALA A 63 5.87 -29.17 -4.24
N PHE A 64 6.64 -28.16 -3.84
CA PHE A 64 7.91 -27.79 -4.48
C PHE A 64 8.87 -28.99 -4.57
N VAL A 65 9.07 -29.72 -3.47
CA VAL A 65 9.97 -30.88 -3.43
C VAL A 65 9.45 -32.02 -4.30
N PHE A 66 8.15 -32.36 -4.19
CA PHE A 66 7.58 -33.49 -4.94
C PHE A 66 7.42 -33.26 -6.43
N LEU A 67 7.25 -32.04 -6.88
CA LEU A 67 7.18 -31.68 -8.31
C LEU A 67 8.53 -31.77 -9.02
N GLY A 68 9.65 -31.70 -8.28
CA GLY A 68 11.00 -31.74 -8.86
C GLY A 68 11.21 -30.71 -9.96
N ALA A 69 12.01 -31.06 -10.98
CA ALA A 69 12.32 -30.20 -12.13
C ALA A 69 11.18 -30.17 -13.16
N SER A 70 10.00 -29.75 -12.76
CA SER A 70 8.79 -29.63 -13.59
C SER A 70 8.35 -28.17 -13.74
N TRP A 71 7.84 -27.77 -14.92
CA TRP A 71 7.28 -26.44 -15.16
C TRP A 71 6.04 -26.11 -14.30
N TRP A 72 5.40 -27.10 -13.67
CA TRP A 72 4.37 -26.88 -12.64
C TRP A 72 4.89 -26.11 -11.43
N GLN A 73 6.21 -26.02 -11.25
CA GLN A 73 6.85 -25.17 -10.25
C GLN A 73 6.47 -23.70 -10.39
N LEU A 74 6.08 -23.22 -11.57
CA LEU A 74 5.62 -21.85 -11.76
C LEU A 74 4.29 -21.56 -11.01
N ILE A 75 3.44 -22.58 -10.82
CA ILE A 75 2.24 -22.46 -9.97
C ILE A 75 2.66 -22.32 -8.51
N VAL A 76 3.62 -23.13 -8.04
CA VAL A 76 4.16 -23.02 -6.68
C VAL A 76 4.80 -21.64 -6.47
N ALA A 77 5.53 -21.14 -7.44
CA ALA A 77 6.10 -19.78 -7.41
C ALA A 77 5.00 -18.70 -7.25
N GLY A 78 3.91 -18.82 -8.00
CA GLY A 78 2.74 -17.93 -7.86
C GLY A 78 2.11 -18.02 -6.47
N VAL A 79 1.90 -19.22 -5.95
CA VAL A 79 1.36 -19.45 -4.58
C VAL A 79 2.28 -18.83 -3.53
N LEU A 80 3.60 -19.00 -3.64
CA LEU A 80 4.57 -18.37 -2.73
C LEU A 80 4.54 -16.83 -2.84
N GLY A 81 4.37 -16.26 -4.03
CA GLY A 81 4.19 -14.82 -4.21
C GLY A 81 2.97 -14.29 -3.44
N VAL A 82 1.84 -15.01 -3.52
CA VAL A 82 0.62 -14.70 -2.74
C VAL A 82 0.87 -14.84 -1.25
N LEU A 83 1.49 -15.93 -0.80
CA LEU A 83 1.77 -16.18 0.62
C LEU A 83 2.70 -15.12 1.22
N PHE A 84 3.75 -14.72 0.50
CA PHE A 84 4.66 -13.67 0.98
C PHE A 84 3.95 -12.34 1.13
N THR A 85 2.98 -12.02 0.26
CA THR A 85 2.11 -10.84 0.44
C THR A 85 1.25 -10.97 1.70
N GLN A 86 0.66 -12.13 1.96
CA GLN A 86 -0.13 -12.35 3.18
C GLN A 86 0.72 -12.26 4.45
N PHE A 87 1.98 -12.73 4.43
CA PHE A 87 2.93 -12.49 5.52
C PHE A 87 3.29 -11.00 5.67
N ALA A 88 3.40 -10.26 4.57
CA ALA A 88 3.60 -8.82 4.63
C ALA A 88 2.39 -8.10 5.26
N PHE A 89 1.15 -8.52 4.97
CA PHE A 89 -0.04 -8.00 5.65
C PHE A 89 -0.04 -8.33 7.15
N LEU A 90 0.34 -9.55 7.54
CA LEU A 90 0.46 -9.90 8.95
C LEU A 90 1.56 -9.09 9.65
N SER A 91 2.68 -8.84 8.97
CA SER A 91 3.73 -7.93 9.44
C SER A 91 3.20 -6.52 9.65
N HIS A 92 2.41 -6.00 8.71
CA HIS A 92 1.77 -4.70 8.76
C HIS A 92 0.83 -4.57 9.98
N GLU A 93 -0.02 -5.57 10.23
CA GLU A 93 -0.93 -5.60 11.37
C GLU A 93 -0.18 -5.66 12.70
N ALA A 94 0.87 -6.47 12.77
CA ALA A 94 1.72 -6.54 13.95
C ALA A 94 2.47 -5.23 14.19
N ALA A 95 2.97 -4.58 13.13
CA ALA A 95 3.60 -3.26 13.21
C ALA A 95 2.67 -2.20 13.80
N HIS A 96 1.38 -2.27 13.47
CA HIS A 96 0.33 -1.43 14.06
C HIS A 96 -0.20 -1.90 15.42
N ARG A 97 0.47 -2.85 16.07
CA ARG A 97 0.10 -3.35 17.41
C ARG A 97 -1.29 -4.00 17.45
N GLN A 98 -1.76 -4.58 16.36
CA GLN A 98 -3.10 -5.16 16.27
C GLN A 98 -3.16 -6.59 16.83
N VAL A 99 -2.03 -7.35 16.82
CA VAL A 99 -1.99 -8.79 17.05
C VAL A 99 -1.94 -9.14 18.53
N PHE A 100 -0.94 -8.63 19.25
CA PHE A 100 -0.68 -8.95 20.66
C PHE A 100 -0.82 -7.72 21.57
N ALA A 101 -1.09 -7.94 22.85
CA ALA A 101 -1.03 -6.88 23.86
C ALA A 101 0.41 -6.36 24.06
N SER A 102 1.40 -7.25 23.95
CA SER A 102 2.81 -6.94 24.11
C SER A 102 3.40 -6.27 22.87
N ASN A 103 3.94 -5.07 23.02
CA ASN A 103 4.67 -4.38 21.95
C ASN A 103 5.85 -5.20 21.43
N ARG A 104 6.60 -5.85 22.34
CA ARG A 104 7.74 -6.70 21.99
C ARG A 104 7.35 -7.86 21.09
N TRP A 105 6.22 -8.52 21.36
CA TRP A 105 5.76 -9.62 20.51
C TRP A 105 5.24 -9.14 19.17
N ASN A 106 4.58 -7.99 19.13
CA ASN A 106 4.20 -7.37 17.85
C ASN A 106 5.43 -7.02 17.00
N ASP A 107 6.47 -6.40 17.59
CA ASP A 107 7.72 -6.07 16.87
C ASP A 107 8.41 -7.31 16.31
N ARG A 108 8.52 -8.38 17.13
CA ARG A 108 9.11 -9.63 16.68
C ARG A 108 8.31 -10.26 15.54
N THR A 109 7.00 -10.33 15.70
CA THR A 109 6.10 -10.84 14.63
C THR A 109 6.26 -10.05 13.36
N ALA A 110 6.28 -8.72 13.43
CA ALA A 110 6.47 -7.87 12.28
C ALA A 110 7.84 -8.10 11.61
N GLN A 111 8.90 -8.25 12.39
CA GLN A 111 10.24 -8.57 11.85
C GLN A 111 10.29 -9.96 11.21
N TYR A 112 9.78 -11.00 11.87
CA TYR A 112 9.83 -12.36 11.30
C TYR A 112 8.94 -12.48 10.07
N ALA A 113 7.70 -11.99 10.11
CA ALA A 113 6.78 -12.06 8.98
C ALA A 113 7.22 -11.17 7.81
N GLY A 114 7.66 -9.94 8.09
CA GLY A 114 8.10 -8.99 7.07
C GLY A 114 9.51 -9.26 6.57
N THR A 115 10.49 -9.28 7.46
CA THR A 115 11.90 -9.33 7.03
C THR A 115 12.33 -10.75 6.67
N PHE A 116 11.98 -11.76 7.48
CA PHE A 116 12.43 -13.12 7.22
C PHE A 116 11.52 -13.86 6.21
N LEU A 117 10.18 -13.78 6.32
CA LEU A 117 9.30 -14.51 5.41
C LEU A 117 9.02 -13.75 4.11
N ALA A 118 8.61 -12.49 4.18
CA ALA A 118 8.30 -11.71 2.99
C ALA A 118 9.53 -11.06 2.32
N GLY A 119 10.67 -10.93 3.02
CA GLY A 119 11.91 -10.32 2.51
C GLY A 119 11.85 -8.79 2.44
N VAL A 120 11.02 -8.15 3.24
CA VAL A 120 10.86 -6.69 3.31
C VAL A 120 11.34 -6.19 4.67
N SER A 121 12.32 -5.27 4.69
CA SER A 121 12.83 -4.73 5.94
C SER A 121 11.74 -4.04 6.75
N TYR A 122 11.50 -4.54 7.96
CA TYR A 122 10.54 -3.97 8.89
C TYR A 122 10.89 -2.52 9.26
N SER A 123 12.17 -2.24 9.55
CA SER A 123 12.61 -0.90 9.95
C SER A 123 12.49 0.12 8.82
N TRP A 124 12.87 -0.26 7.60
CA TRP A 124 12.68 0.58 6.42
C TRP A 124 11.21 0.89 6.19
N TRP A 125 10.39 -0.17 6.18
CA TRP A 125 8.97 -0.05 5.92
C TRP A 125 8.28 0.80 7.00
N MET A 126 8.56 0.57 8.31
CA MET A 126 7.98 1.34 9.41
C MET A 126 8.31 2.83 9.33
N ASN A 127 9.53 3.20 8.99
CA ASN A 127 9.90 4.60 8.80
C ASN A 127 9.05 5.25 7.70
N LYS A 128 8.96 4.59 6.56
CA LYS A 128 8.15 5.06 5.42
C LYS A 128 6.68 5.15 5.79
N HIS A 129 6.13 4.09 6.37
CA HIS A 129 4.72 3.92 6.67
C HIS A 129 4.20 4.85 7.79
N THR A 130 5.00 5.07 8.83
CA THR A 130 4.67 6.03 9.89
C THR A 130 4.55 7.45 9.33
N ARG A 131 5.43 7.83 8.41
CA ARG A 131 5.37 9.15 7.76
C ARG A 131 4.13 9.27 6.86
N HIS A 132 3.79 8.20 6.14
CA HIS A 132 2.56 8.11 5.35
C HIS A 132 1.31 8.27 6.23
N HIS A 133 1.14 7.50 7.30
CA HIS A 133 0.02 7.63 8.24
C HIS A 133 -0.10 9.02 8.86
N GLY A 134 1.03 9.66 9.15
CA GLY A 134 1.05 11.03 9.67
C GLY A 134 0.57 12.07 8.65
N ASN A 135 0.82 11.83 7.35
CA ASN A 135 0.63 12.82 6.30
C ASN A 135 0.20 12.20 4.96
N PRO A 136 -0.86 11.38 4.91
CA PRO A 136 -1.24 10.71 3.66
C PRO A 136 -1.54 11.72 2.57
N ASN A 137 -1.08 11.45 1.36
CA ASN A 137 -1.18 12.30 0.17
C ASN A 137 -0.72 13.76 0.37
N THR A 138 0.14 14.06 1.37
CA THR A 138 0.65 15.42 1.60
C THR A 138 1.97 15.62 0.86
N VAL A 139 2.01 16.62 -0.01
CA VAL A 139 3.17 16.97 -0.83
C VAL A 139 4.41 17.23 0.04
N GLY A 140 5.54 16.59 -0.29
CA GLY A 140 6.81 16.73 0.43
C GLY A 140 6.89 16.07 1.82
N LYS A 141 5.78 15.51 2.33
CA LYS A 141 5.72 14.83 3.63
C LYS A 141 5.45 13.33 3.50
N ASP A 142 4.57 12.94 2.58
CA ASP A 142 4.24 11.55 2.30
C ASP A 142 5.26 10.92 1.34
N PRO A 143 6.02 9.90 1.75
CA PRO A 143 6.97 9.23 0.87
C PRO A 143 6.28 8.43 -0.26
N ASP A 144 5.00 8.10 -0.14
CA ASP A 144 4.27 7.32 -1.14
C ASP A 144 3.83 8.14 -2.36
N VAL A 145 3.94 9.46 -2.29
CA VAL A 145 3.72 10.36 -3.42
C VAL A 145 5.01 11.00 -3.96
N SER A 146 6.16 10.58 -3.43
CA SER A 146 7.51 10.99 -3.86
C SER A 146 8.23 9.79 -4.48
N PHE A 147 7.81 9.35 -5.66
CA PHE A 147 8.35 8.16 -6.33
C PHE A 147 9.06 8.55 -7.63
N ASP A 148 10.22 7.90 -7.92
CA ASP A 148 11.03 8.29 -9.07
C ASP A 148 10.46 7.79 -10.41
N ALA A 149 9.88 6.59 -10.45
CA ALA A 149 9.38 5.98 -11.69
C ALA A 149 8.00 6.51 -12.13
N LEU A 150 7.18 6.98 -11.17
CA LEU A 150 5.84 7.54 -11.43
C LEU A 150 5.77 8.98 -10.93
N SER A 151 4.97 9.79 -11.57
CA SER A 151 4.67 11.15 -11.13
C SER A 151 3.21 11.25 -10.72
N PHE A 152 2.97 11.74 -9.50
CA PHE A 152 1.62 11.94 -8.96
C PHE A 152 1.15 13.40 -9.07
N ARG A 153 2.02 14.31 -9.53
CA ARG A 153 1.73 15.73 -9.76
C ARG A 153 2.17 16.13 -11.16
N GLU A 154 1.43 17.04 -11.77
CA GLU A 154 1.71 17.55 -13.11
C GLU A 154 3.08 18.23 -13.18
N GLU A 155 3.44 18.99 -12.13
CA GLU A 155 4.76 19.67 -12.03
C GLU A 155 5.92 18.65 -11.99
N ASP A 156 5.77 17.54 -11.22
CA ASP A 156 6.78 16.49 -11.15
C ASP A 156 6.90 15.77 -12.50
N ALA A 157 5.77 15.54 -13.17
CA ALA A 157 5.72 14.91 -14.49
C ALA A 157 6.40 15.80 -15.56
N ALA A 158 6.17 17.12 -15.53
CA ALA A 158 6.77 18.07 -16.44
C ALA A 158 8.30 18.16 -16.32
N ASN A 159 8.82 17.97 -15.10
CA ASN A 159 10.26 18.04 -14.79
C ASN A 159 11.03 16.76 -15.13
N ARG A 160 10.35 15.67 -15.52
CA ARG A 160 11.03 14.40 -15.87
C ARG A 160 11.81 14.53 -17.18
N ARG A 161 12.99 13.87 -17.24
CA ARG A 161 13.91 13.90 -18.39
C ARG A 161 14.22 12.48 -18.88
N GLY A 162 14.74 12.36 -20.09
CA GLY A 162 15.16 11.10 -20.68
C GLY A 162 14.05 10.05 -20.74
N PHE A 163 14.38 8.79 -20.45
CA PHE A 163 13.45 7.68 -20.46
C PHE A 163 12.25 7.87 -19.51
N LEU A 164 12.46 8.46 -18.33
CA LEU A 164 11.39 8.72 -17.38
C LEU A 164 10.33 9.68 -17.94
N ARG A 165 10.71 10.63 -18.78
CA ARG A 165 9.76 11.52 -19.48
C ARG A 165 8.83 10.73 -20.41
N VAL A 166 9.36 9.71 -21.09
CA VAL A 166 8.54 8.84 -21.96
C VAL A 166 7.63 7.95 -21.12
N LEU A 167 8.17 7.34 -20.07
CA LEU A 167 7.42 6.48 -19.16
C LEU A 167 6.25 7.21 -18.50
N VAL A 168 6.47 8.40 -17.97
CA VAL A 168 5.44 9.21 -17.31
C VAL A 168 4.29 9.56 -18.24
N ARG A 169 4.55 9.75 -19.55
CA ARG A 169 3.50 10.02 -20.54
C ARG A 169 2.48 8.89 -20.73
N VAL A 170 2.89 7.66 -20.41
CA VAL A 170 2.07 6.45 -20.53
C VAL A 170 1.91 5.73 -19.19
N GLN A 171 2.23 6.40 -18.09
CA GLN A 171 2.35 5.79 -16.76
C GLN A 171 1.07 5.12 -16.26
N GLY A 172 -0.11 5.57 -16.66
CA GLY A 172 -1.35 4.92 -16.29
C GLY A 172 -1.48 3.54 -16.93
N TYR A 173 -1.07 3.39 -18.20
CA TYR A 173 -1.06 2.08 -18.88
C TYR A 173 0.12 1.20 -18.41
N ALA A 174 1.26 1.83 -18.08
CA ALA A 174 2.43 1.14 -17.57
C ALA A 174 2.28 0.73 -16.09
N PHE A 175 1.26 1.20 -15.38
CA PHE A 175 1.11 1.02 -13.94
C PHE A 175 1.16 -0.46 -13.53
N PHE A 176 0.25 -1.30 -14.04
CA PHE A 176 0.23 -2.72 -13.71
C PHE A 176 1.46 -3.49 -14.20
N PRO A 177 1.99 -3.29 -15.41
CA PRO A 177 3.28 -3.84 -15.80
C PRO A 177 4.44 -3.46 -14.85
N LEU A 178 4.49 -2.22 -14.36
CA LEU A 178 5.51 -1.80 -13.39
C LEU A 178 5.35 -2.49 -12.02
N LEU A 179 4.14 -2.82 -11.61
CA LEU A 179 3.92 -3.57 -10.37
C LEU A 179 4.53 -4.97 -10.40
N LEU A 180 4.75 -5.58 -11.57
CA LEU A 180 5.47 -6.85 -11.68
C LEU A 180 6.93 -6.74 -11.18
N LEU A 181 7.51 -5.54 -11.24
CA LEU A 181 8.85 -5.24 -10.75
C LEU A 181 8.88 -4.80 -9.29
N GLU A 182 7.72 -4.51 -8.70
CA GLU A 182 7.65 -3.97 -7.32
C GLU A 182 8.19 -4.95 -6.28
N GLY A 183 8.02 -6.27 -6.48
CA GLY A 183 8.61 -7.27 -5.60
C GLY A 183 10.14 -7.16 -5.50
N ALA A 184 10.80 -7.01 -6.64
CA ALA A 184 12.24 -6.79 -6.70
C ALA A 184 12.64 -5.42 -6.12
N ASN A 185 11.85 -4.38 -6.38
CA ASN A 185 12.06 -3.04 -5.81
C ASN A 185 11.97 -3.04 -4.27
N LEU A 186 10.98 -3.71 -3.69
CA LEU A 186 10.83 -3.83 -2.23
C LEU A 186 12.05 -4.51 -1.59
N HIS A 187 12.57 -5.57 -2.20
CA HIS A 187 13.78 -6.24 -1.74
C HIS A 187 15.03 -5.35 -1.88
N TRP A 188 15.16 -4.66 -3.02
CA TRP A 188 16.28 -3.73 -3.25
C TRP A 188 16.30 -2.57 -2.25
N GLN A 189 15.15 -1.92 -2.02
CA GLN A 189 15.05 -0.82 -1.04
C GLN A 189 15.37 -1.31 0.38
N SER A 190 14.91 -2.52 0.73
CA SER A 190 15.22 -3.14 2.01
C SER A 190 16.72 -3.39 2.18
N ALA A 191 17.37 -3.99 1.17
CA ALA A 191 18.81 -4.24 1.17
C ALA A 191 19.61 -2.94 1.26
N ARG A 192 19.22 -1.92 0.47
CA ARG A 192 19.87 -0.61 0.44
C ARG A 192 19.85 0.07 1.82
N VAL A 193 18.69 0.06 2.49
CA VAL A 193 18.56 0.72 3.80
C VAL A 193 19.31 -0.07 4.87
N LEU A 194 19.18 -1.38 4.91
CA LEU A 194 19.93 -2.22 5.84
C LEU A 194 21.45 -2.13 5.64
N GLY A 195 21.91 -1.91 4.40
CA GLY A 195 23.33 -1.68 4.08
C GLY A 195 23.87 -0.33 4.55
N ASN A 196 23.13 0.75 4.34
CA ASN A 196 23.64 2.12 4.39
C ASN A 196 23.24 2.91 5.65
N VAL A 197 22.07 2.63 6.26
CA VAL A 197 21.58 3.42 7.41
C VAL A 197 22.10 2.85 8.73
N LYS A 198 23.01 3.55 9.41
CA LYS A 198 23.65 3.08 10.64
C LYS A 198 22.77 3.19 11.89
N GLU A 199 21.78 4.07 11.90
CA GLU A 199 20.99 4.46 13.08
C GLU A 199 19.74 3.58 13.35
N ILE A 200 19.57 2.48 12.64
CA ILE A 200 18.43 1.57 12.84
C ILE A 200 18.68 0.72 14.10
N ARG A 201 17.81 0.88 15.09
CA ARG A 201 17.85 0.04 16.29
C ARG A 201 17.58 -1.42 15.93
N GLY A 202 18.48 -2.32 16.36
CA GLY A 202 18.35 -3.76 16.04
C GLY A 202 18.75 -4.14 14.61
N ARG A 203 19.33 -3.23 13.82
CA ARG A 203 19.76 -3.43 12.43
C ARG A 203 20.54 -4.73 12.19
N ARG A 204 21.45 -5.10 13.07
CA ARG A 204 22.26 -6.32 12.90
C ARG A 204 21.42 -7.58 12.85
N ILE A 205 20.42 -7.68 13.75
CA ILE A 205 19.49 -8.82 13.79
C ILE A 205 18.61 -8.82 12.53
N GLU A 206 18.09 -7.66 12.17
CA GLU A 206 17.23 -7.54 10.98
C GLU A 206 18.01 -7.82 9.69
N ALA A 207 19.25 -7.33 9.56
CA ALA A 207 20.11 -7.65 8.42
C ALA A 207 20.47 -9.14 8.37
N ALA A 208 20.71 -9.77 9.51
CA ALA A 208 20.95 -11.22 9.58
C ALA A 208 19.70 -12.03 9.15
N LEU A 209 18.51 -11.65 9.60
CA LEU A 209 17.24 -12.28 9.18
C LEU A 209 17.00 -12.10 7.67
N PHE A 210 17.27 -10.89 7.15
CA PHE A 210 17.14 -10.60 5.72
C PHE A 210 18.12 -11.44 4.90
N LEU A 211 19.40 -11.46 5.28
CA LEU A 211 20.41 -12.28 4.59
C LEU A 211 20.07 -13.77 4.66
N LEU A 212 19.72 -14.27 5.85
CA LEU A 212 19.33 -15.67 6.05
C LEU A 212 18.15 -16.05 5.14
N ARG A 213 17.15 -15.17 5.02
CA ARG A 213 16.02 -15.34 4.09
C ARG A 213 16.51 -15.63 2.67
N PHE A 214 17.39 -14.78 2.14
CA PHE A 214 17.87 -14.93 0.76
C PHE A 214 18.80 -16.15 0.60
N VAL A 215 19.70 -16.38 1.54
CA VAL A 215 20.59 -17.55 1.49
C VAL A 215 19.78 -18.86 1.47
N VAL A 216 18.82 -18.99 2.39
CA VAL A 216 17.99 -20.20 2.49
C VAL A 216 17.09 -20.34 1.26
N TYR A 217 16.38 -19.28 0.89
CA TYR A 217 15.41 -19.32 -0.22
C TYR A 217 16.07 -19.59 -1.55
N LEU A 218 17.10 -18.82 -1.90
CA LEU A 218 17.84 -19.02 -3.14
C LEU A 218 18.59 -20.35 -3.12
N GLY A 219 19.22 -20.71 -1.99
CA GLY A 219 19.89 -21.99 -1.85
C GLY A 219 18.96 -23.17 -2.13
N VAL A 220 17.75 -23.18 -1.55
CA VAL A 220 16.75 -24.24 -1.83
C VAL A 220 16.33 -24.23 -3.30
N VAL A 221 15.99 -23.04 -3.86
CA VAL A 221 15.52 -22.95 -5.24
C VAL A 221 16.58 -23.46 -6.24
N PHE A 222 17.83 -23.01 -6.10
CA PHE A 222 18.92 -23.43 -7.00
C PHE A 222 19.44 -24.83 -6.72
N TRP A 223 19.21 -25.40 -5.54
CA TRP A 223 19.53 -26.79 -5.24
C TRP A 223 18.59 -27.78 -5.93
N PHE A 224 17.29 -27.47 -5.98
CA PHE A 224 16.27 -28.38 -6.50
C PHE A 224 15.96 -28.16 -8.00
N LEU A 225 16.19 -26.96 -8.53
CA LEU A 225 15.78 -26.62 -9.89
C LEU A 225 16.98 -26.36 -10.80
N PRO A 226 16.92 -26.80 -12.08
CA PRO A 226 17.85 -26.34 -13.11
C PRO A 226 17.89 -24.82 -13.20
N VAL A 227 19.05 -24.24 -13.48
CA VAL A 227 19.31 -22.80 -13.42
C VAL A 227 18.26 -21.96 -14.16
N GLY A 228 17.91 -22.34 -15.40
CA GLY A 228 16.88 -21.61 -16.18
C GLY A 228 15.50 -21.65 -15.53
N MET A 229 15.11 -22.80 -14.97
CA MET A 229 13.85 -22.98 -14.26
C MET A 229 13.85 -22.22 -12.92
N ALA A 230 14.97 -22.19 -12.22
CA ALA A 230 15.14 -21.42 -10.99
C ALA A 230 14.92 -19.90 -11.23
N PHE A 231 15.48 -19.35 -12.28
CA PHE A 231 15.24 -17.95 -12.67
C PHE A 231 13.77 -17.69 -13.06
N ALA A 232 13.16 -18.59 -13.82
CA ALA A 232 11.74 -18.48 -14.16
C ALA A 232 10.84 -18.53 -12.90
N PHE A 233 11.15 -19.44 -11.96
CA PHE A 233 10.47 -19.56 -10.67
C PHE A 233 10.57 -18.26 -9.86
N LEU A 234 11.77 -17.73 -9.68
CA LEU A 234 12.01 -16.48 -8.98
C LEU A 234 11.32 -15.28 -9.66
N GLY A 235 11.37 -15.24 -10.99
CA GLY A 235 10.69 -14.21 -11.78
C GLY A 235 9.18 -14.20 -11.56
N VAL A 236 8.53 -15.36 -11.64
CA VAL A 236 7.08 -15.48 -11.38
C VAL A 236 6.73 -15.14 -9.94
N GLN A 237 7.50 -15.66 -8.96
CA GLN A 237 7.27 -15.37 -7.55
C GLN A 237 7.37 -13.87 -7.25
N LEU A 238 8.41 -13.19 -7.75
CA LEU A 238 8.60 -11.76 -7.56
C LEU A 238 7.53 -10.93 -8.26
N ALA A 239 7.14 -11.33 -9.48
CA ALA A 239 6.10 -10.64 -10.23
C ALA A 239 4.73 -10.72 -9.54
N VAL A 240 4.35 -11.91 -9.06
CA VAL A 240 3.09 -12.11 -8.31
C VAL A 240 3.12 -11.36 -6.98
N PHE A 241 4.23 -11.43 -6.24
CA PHE A 241 4.41 -10.69 -4.99
C PHE A 241 4.29 -9.19 -5.20
N GLY A 242 5.00 -8.64 -6.19
CA GLY A 242 4.99 -7.20 -6.49
C GLY A 242 3.63 -6.71 -6.98
N LEU A 243 3.02 -7.45 -7.91
CA LEU A 243 1.68 -7.14 -8.41
C LEU A 243 0.66 -7.12 -7.28
N TYR A 244 0.65 -8.13 -6.43
CA TYR A 244 -0.32 -8.25 -5.36
C TYR A 244 -0.12 -7.17 -4.29
N MET A 245 1.13 -6.91 -3.88
CA MET A 245 1.46 -5.82 -2.96
C MET A 245 0.97 -4.47 -3.50
N GLY A 246 1.43 -4.08 -4.68
CA GLY A 246 1.09 -2.79 -5.27
C GLY A 246 -0.40 -2.64 -5.58
N ALA A 247 -1.04 -3.71 -6.08
CA ALA A 247 -2.48 -3.72 -6.36
C ALA A 247 -3.35 -3.65 -5.10
N SER A 248 -2.83 -4.01 -3.93
CA SER A 248 -3.55 -3.88 -2.66
C SER A 248 -3.41 -2.50 -2.02
N PHE A 249 -2.31 -1.78 -2.24
CA PHE A 249 -2.08 -0.45 -1.63
C PHE A 249 -2.54 0.70 -2.52
N ALA A 250 -2.31 0.63 -3.82
CA ALA A 250 -2.58 1.72 -4.75
C ALA A 250 -4.06 2.16 -4.81
N PRO A 251 -5.06 1.26 -4.80
CA PRO A 251 -6.45 1.65 -4.96
C PRO A 251 -6.98 2.54 -3.83
N ASN A 252 -6.31 2.56 -2.69
CA ASN A 252 -6.79 3.23 -1.49
C ASN A 252 -6.46 4.73 -1.46
N HIS A 253 -5.36 5.16 -2.09
CA HIS A 253 -4.87 6.54 -2.05
C HIS A 253 -4.70 7.19 -3.42
N LYS A 254 -4.38 6.41 -4.46
CA LYS A 254 -4.10 7.02 -5.77
C LYS A 254 -5.39 7.52 -6.44
N GLY A 255 -5.34 8.78 -6.91
CA GLY A 255 -6.51 9.48 -7.40
C GLY A 255 -7.41 10.10 -6.31
N MET A 256 -7.03 10.02 -5.03
CA MET A 256 -7.61 10.81 -3.94
C MET A 256 -6.94 12.20 -3.89
N PRO A 257 -7.58 13.20 -3.22
CA PRO A 257 -7.03 14.54 -3.11
C PRO A 257 -5.59 14.57 -2.60
N MET A 258 -4.77 15.44 -3.19
CA MET A 258 -3.42 15.76 -2.74
C MET A 258 -3.48 17.01 -1.87
N ILE A 259 -2.83 16.98 -0.70
CA ILE A 259 -2.77 18.12 0.22
C ILE A 259 -1.48 18.91 -0.08
N PRO A 260 -1.55 20.20 -0.41
CA PRO A 260 -0.38 21.06 -0.53
C PRO A 260 0.45 21.09 0.75
N HIS A 261 1.78 21.26 0.61
CA HIS A 261 2.74 21.20 1.72
C HIS A 261 2.43 22.12 2.89
N ASP A 262 1.92 23.30 2.62
CA ASP A 262 1.63 24.40 3.54
C ASP A 262 0.17 24.41 4.05
N GLN A 263 -0.70 23.62 3.42
CA GLN A 263 -2.11 23.55 3.84
C GLN A 263 -2.26 22.77 5.14
N LYS A 264 -2.90 23.41 6.13
CA LYS A 264 -3.28 22.79 7.40
C LYS A 264 -4.65 22.15 7.27
N VAL A 265 -4.71 20.82 7.42
CA VAL A 265 -5.95 20.04 7.48
C VAL A 265 -5.94 19.28 8.81
N ASP A 266 -7.06 19.28 9.53
CA ASP A 266 -7.18 18.54 10.79
C ASP A 266 -6.98 17.03 10.58
N PHE A 267 -6.62 16.32 11.63
CA PHE A 267 -6.29 14.89 11.55
C PHE A 267 -7.43 14.05 10.95
N PHE A 268 -8.66 14.22 11.47
CA PHE A 268 -9.82 13.44 11.02
C PHE A 268 -10.11 13.67 9.54
N SER A 269 -10.26 14.93 9.14
CA SER A 269 -10.53 15.28 7.73
C SER A 269 -9.42 14.81 6.79
N ARG A 270 -8.14 14.91 7.21
CA ARG A 270 -7.01 14.43 6.40
C ARG A 270 -7.10 12.94 6.14
N GLN A 271 -7.29 12.12 7.18
CA GLN A 271 -7.35 10.66 7.02
C GLN A 271 -8.53 10.24 6.13
N VAL A 272 -9.69 10.87 6.28
CA VAL A 272 -10.89 10.54 5.50
C VAL A 272 -10.78 10.99 4.04
N LEU A 273 -10.37 12.25 3.80
CA LEU A 273 -10.36 12.85 2.47
C LEU A 273 -9.27 12.28 1.54
N THR A 274 -8.16 11.80 2.09
CA THR A 274 -7.05 11.26 1.31
C THR A 274 -7.08 9.75 1.15
N SER A 275 -8.08 9.10 1.73
CA SER A 275 -8.25 7.64 1.70
C SER A 275 -9.57 7.24 1.04
N ARG A 276 -9.60 6.04 0.48
CA ARG A 276 -10.79 5.44 -0.14
C ARG A 276 -10.92 4.00 0.30
N ASN A 277 -12.13 3.59 0.67
CA ASN A 277 -12.45 2.20 0.97
C ASN A 277 -12.81 1.42 -0.29
N ILE A 278 -12.53 0.12 -0.25
CA ILE A 278 -12.87 -0.82 -1.32
C ILE A 278 -13.99 -1.75 -0.82
N ARG A 279 -15.12 -1.75 -1.52
CA ARG A 279 -16.24 -2.65 -1.24
C ARG A 279 -15.90 -4.09 -1.56
N GLY A 280 -16.43 -5.05 -0.80
CA GLY A 280 -16.23 -6.48 -1.07
C GLY A 280 -16.31 -7.38 0.16
N GLY A 281 -16.67 -6.84 1.31
CA GLY A 281 -16.95 -7.59 2.53
C GLY A 281 -15.81 -8.45 3.03
N TRP A 282 -16.12 -9.64 3.55
CA TRP A 282 -15.17 -10.57 4.16
C TRP A 282 -14.07 -11.01 3.20
N PHE A 283 -14.40 -11.37 1.98
CA PHE A 283 -13.42 -11.79 0.98
C PHE A 283 -12.37 -10.71 0.74
N MET A 284 -12.81 -9.48 0.49
CA MET A 284 -11.91 -8.35 0.23
C MET A 284 -11.05 -8.02 1.44
N ALA A 285 -11.60 -8.15 2.66
CA ALA A 285 -10.84 -7.94 3.89
C ALA A 285 -9.69 -8.92 4.05
N HIS A 286 -9.84 -10.17 3.62
CA HIS A 286 -8.77 -11.17 3.64
C HIS A 286 -7.82 -10.99 2.46
N PHE A 287 -8.36 -10.74 1.27
CA PHE A 287 -7.58 -10.50 0.07
C PHE A 287 -6.65 -9.28 0.22
N MET A 288 -7.13 -8.17 0.78
CA MET A 288 -6.34 -6.95 0.95
C MET A 288 -5.74 -6.78 2.37
N GLY A 289 -5.71 -7.82 3.20
CA GLY A 289 -5.16 -7.70 4.55
C GLY A 289 -5.84 -6.65 5.44
N GLY A 290 -7.15 -6.41 5.25
CA GLY A 290 -7.91 -5.36 5.95
C GLY A 290 -7.80 -3.96 5.33
N LEU A 291 -6.89 -3.75 4.37
CA LEU A 291 -6.67 -2.45 3.73
C LEU A 291 -7.84 -1.98 2.85
N ASN A 292 -8.81 -2.85 2.56
CA ASN A 292 -10.07 -2.45 1.96
C ASN A 292 -10.90 -1.50 2.86
N TYR A 293 -10.59 -1.41 4.15
CA TYR A 293 -11.12 -0.45 5.12
C TYR A 293 -10.07 0.63 5.43
N GLN A 294 -9.57 1.29 4.39
CA GLN A 294 -8.41 2.18 4.50
C GLN A 294 -8.67 3.40 5.40
N ILE A 295 -9.87 3.96 5.33
CA ILE A 295 -10.25 5.12 6.16
C ILE A 295 -10.20 4.75 7.64
N GLU A 296 -10.78 3.62 8.02
CA GLU A 296 -10.80 3.11 9.39
C GLU A 296 -9.38 2.73 9.86
N HIS A 297 -8.60 2.13 8.96
CA HIS A 297 -7.21 1.79 9.23
C HIS A 297 -6.36 3.04 9.51
N HIS A 298 -6.53 4.11 8.74
CA HIS A 298 -5.83 5.37 8.96
C HIS A 298 -6.29 6.11 10.23
N LEU A 299 -7.58 6.08 10.54
CA LEU A 299 -8.10 6.67 11.77
C LEU A 299 -7.73 5.89 13.04
N PHE A 300 -7.70 4.56 12.94
CA PHE A 300 -7.48 3.65 14.06
C PHE A 300 -6.48 2.54 13.69
N PRO A 301 -5.20 2.88 13.45
CA PRO A 301 -4.22 1.92 12.93
C PRO A 301 -4.01 0.70 13.83
N ASN A 302 -4.27 0.81 15.13
CA ASN A 302 -4.18 -0.29 16.10
C ASN A 302 -5.46 -1.13 16.24
N MET A 303 -6.49 -0.87 15.42
CA MET A 303 -7.73 -1.65 15.43
C MET A 303 -7.52 -3.00 14.74
N PRO A 304 -7.79 -4.14 15.40
CA PRO A 304 -7.70 -5.45 14.76
C PRO A 304 -8.62 -5.59 13.55
N ARG A 305 -8.13 -6.26 12.50
CA ARG A 305 -8.86 -6.48 11.23
C ARG A 305 -10.32 -6.92 11.41
N PRO A 306 -10.68 -7.87 12.31
CA PRO A 306 -12.07 -8.30 12.49
C PRO A 306 -13.04 -7.19 12.90
N HIS A 307 -12.54 -6.07 13.46
CA HIS A 307 -13.37 -4.96 13.90
C HIS A 307 -13.58 -3.87 12.85
N LEU A 308 -12.75 -3.84 11.79
CA LEU A 308 -12.79 -2.79 10.76
C LEU A 308 -14.16 -2.69 10.06
N ALA A 309 -14.81 -3.81 9.77
CA ALA A 309 -16.15 -3.82 9.16
C ALA A 309 -17.23 -3.17 10.05
N ALA A 310 -17.13 -3.33 11.37
CA ALA A 310 -18.03 -2.67 12.32
C ALA A 310 -17.70 -1.17 12.45
N ALA A 311 -16.42 -0.83 12.50
CA ALA A 311 -15.97 0.56 12.54
C ALA A 311 -16.38 1.34 11.30
N ARG A 312 -16.35 0.72 10.09
CA ARG A 312 -16.75 1.34 8.83
C ARG A 312 -18.14 1.98 8.90
N ARG A 313 -19.12 1.29 9.49
CA ARG A 313 -20.49 1.85 9.62
C ARG A 313 -20.47 3.10 10.49
N MET A 314 -19.81 3.04 11.64
CA MET A 314 -19.69 4.18 12.55
C MET A 314 -18.99 5.37 11.93
N VAL A 315 -17.85 5.12 11.26
CA VAL A 315 -17.05 6.18 10.63
C VAL A 315 -17.84 6.85 9.50
N ARG A 316 -18.51 6.05 8.66
CA ARG A 316 -19.35 6.59 7.57
C ARG A 316 -20.47 7.47 8.10
N ASP A 317 -21.21 7.00 9.12
CA ASP A 317 -22.32 7.72 9.70
C ASP A 317 -21.81 9.00 10.39
N TYR A 318 -20.67 8.92 11.10
CA TYR A 318 -20.01 10.08 11.70
C TYR A 318 -19.52 11.10 10.67
N CYS A 319 -19.02 10.65 9.51
CA CYS A 319 -18.64 11.54 8.41
C CYS A 319 -19.86 12.29 7.86
N ALA A 320 -21.01 11.60 7.72
CA ALA A 320 -22.26 12.22 7.27
C ALA A 320 -22.76 13.28 8.26
N GLU A 321 -22.69 13.03 9.59
CA GLU A 321 -23.07 13.98 10.64
C GLU A 321 -22.18 15.25 10.66
N HIS A 322 -20.96 15.16 10.13
CA HIS A 322 -19.98 16.26 10.17
C HIS A 322 -19.66 16.83 8.78
N ASP A 323 -20.46 16.52 7.76
CA ASP A 323 -20.28 16.98 6.37
C ASP A 323 -18.88 16.68 5.79
N VAL A 324 -18.26 15.55 6.17
CA VAL A 324 -16.98 15.11 5.62
C VAL A 324 -17.22 14.02 4.57
N PRO A 325 -16.80 14.23 3.30
CA PRO A 325 -16.99 13.25 2.24
C PRO A 325 -16.30 11.91 2.54
N TYR A 326 -17.08 10.84 2.60
CA TYR A 326 -16.60 9.47 2.79
C TYR A 326 -16.62 8.72 1.46
N THR A 327 -15.43 8.33 0.97
CA THR A 327 -15.27 7.74 -0.38
C THR A 327 -15.16 6.22 -0.31
N GLU A 328 -16.03 5.53 -1.06
CA GLU A 328 -16.02 4.09 -1.19
C GLU A 328 -16.39 3.65 -2.61
N THR A 329 -15.66 2.67 -3.17
CA THR A 329 -15.90 2.16 -4.52
C THR A 329 -15.59 0.67 -4.65
N THR A 330 -15.81 0.08 -5.83
CA THR A 330 -15.35 -1.29 -6.13
C THR A 330 -13.86 -1.31 -6.43
N LEU A 331 -13.22 -2.49 -6.31
CA LEU A 331 -11.80 -2.65 -6.65
C LEU A 331 -11.51 -2.29 -8.11
N ILE A 332 -12.38 -2.74 -9.02
CA ILE A 332 -12.24 -2.47 -10.47
C ILE A 332 -12.36 -0.98 -10.77
N ASP A 333 -13.36 -0.31 -10.21
CA ASP A 333 -13.53 1.13 -10.43
C ASP A 333 -12.39 1.93 -9.80
N SER A 334 -11.88 1.47 -8.65
CA SER A 334 -10.70 2.07 -8.06
C SER A 334 -9.47 1.98 -8.97
N TYR A 335 -9.22 0.83 -9.61
CA TYR A 335 -8.15 0.70 -10.60
C TYR A 335 -8.36 1.59 -11.82
N ARG A 336 -9.59 1.70 -12.33
CA ARG A 336 -9.94 2.65 -13.40
C ARG A 336 -9.60 4.09 -13.00
N ILE A 337 -9.94 4.48 -11.77
CA ILE A 337 -9.60 5.81 -11.23
C ILE A 337 -8.09 6.00 -11.16
N VAL A 338 -7.33 5.01 -10.68
CA VAL A 338 -5.87 5.08 -10.61
C VAL A 338 -5.25 5.28 -12.00
N VAL A 339 -5.65 4.46 -12.98
CA VAL A 339 -5.16 4.55 -14.36
C VAL A 339 -5.52 5.89 -15.00
N ALA A 340 -6.78 6.33 -14.86
CA ALA A 340 -7.22 7.61 -15.39
C ALA A 340 -6.48 8.79 -14.75
N TYR A 341 -6.27 8.75 -13.43
CA TYR A 341 -5.52 9.76 -12.70
C TYR A 341 -4.06 9.85 -13.18
N LEU A 342 -3.37 8.71 -13.27
CA LEU A 342 -1.98 8.67 -13.72
C LEU A 342 -1.84 9.12 -15.18
N ASN A 343 -2.77 8.73 -16.06
CA ASN A 343 -2.78 9.19 -17.44
C ASN A 343 -3.02 10.71 -17.52
N ARG A 344 -3.93 11.26 -16.74
CA ARG A 344 -4.17 12.71 -16.68
C ARG A 344 -2.90 13.45 -16.28
N VAL A 345 -2.23 13.04 -15.21
CA VAL A 345 -0.96 13.63 -14.75
C VAL A 345 0.11 13.53 -15.83
N GLY A 346 0.24 12.38 -16.49
CA GLY A 346 1.21 12.17 -17.55
C GLY A 346 0.91 12.98 -18.83
N LEU A 347 -0.37 13.18 -19.15
CA LEU A 347 -0.81 13.97 -20.32
C LEU A 347 -0.72 15.48 -20.07
N ALA A 348 -0.97 15.95 -18.84
CA ALA A 348 -0.78 17.35 -18.48
C ALA A 348 0.68 17.81 -18.66
N ALA A 349 1.65 16.90 -18.50
CA ALA A 349 3.05 17.12 -18.85
C ALA A 349 3.28 17.32 -20.38
N ARG A 350 2.25 17.13 -21.19
CA ARG A 350 2.27 17.34 -22.64
C ARG A 350 1.64 18.67 -23.06
N ASN A 351 1.48 19.68 -22.22
CA ASN A 351 0.71 20.85 -22.60
C ASN A 351 1.03 21.24 -24.06
N PRO A 352 0.18 20.91 -25.04
CA PRO A 352 0.44 21.18 -26.46
C PRO A 352 0.35 22.69 -26.77
N PHE A 353 -0.12 23.49 -25.79
CA PHE A 353 -0.25 24.94 -25.89
C PHE A 353 0.94 25.70 -25.30
N GLU A 354 1.92 25.03 -24.71
CA GLU A 354 3.26 25.56 -24.43
C GLU A 354 4.19 25.40 -25.65
N CYS A 355 3.66 25.62 -26.84
CA CYS A 355 4.52 25.91 -27.96
C CYS A 355 5.24 27.25 -27.67
N PRO A 356 6.58 27.34 -27.74
CA PRO A 356 7.32 28.57 -27.50
C PRO A 356 6.79 29.76 -28.33
N LEU A 357 6.27 29.48 -29.52
CA LEU A 357 5.61 30.46 -30.41
C LEU A 357 4.27 30.99 -29.86
N VAL A 358 3.57 30.26 -29.00
CA VAL A 358 2.31 30.73 -28.39
C VAL A 358 2.59 31.49 -27.09
N ALA A 359 3.65 31.10 -26.35
CA ALA A 359 4.10 31.84 -25.17
C ALA A 359 4.61 33.24 -25.54
N GLU A 360 5.35 33.40 -26.64
CA GLU A 360 5.83 34.69 -27.12
C GLU A 360 4.71 35.63 -27.58
N ARG A 361 3.57 35.11 -28.06
CA ARG A 361 2.42 35.93 -28.47
C ARG A 361 1.51 36.38 -27.33
N ARG A 362 1.64 35.84 -26.11
CA ARG A 362 0.89 36.29 -24.93
C ARG A 362 1.58 37.40 -24.15
N ILE A 363 2.80 37.74 -24.50
CA ILE A 363 3.60 38.81 -23.84
C ILE A 363 3.67 40.09 -24.68
N ARG A 364 2.93 40.16 -25.81
CA ARG A 364 2.78 41.42 -26.59
C ARG A 364 1.37 41.98 -26.48
#